data_8c810dee3c5afeb590d4024bc0871a17
#
_entry.id   8c810dee3c5afeb590d4024bc0871a17
#
_cell.length_a   1.000
_cell.length_b   1.000
_cell.length_c   1.000
_cell.angle_alpha   90.00
_cell.angle_beta   90.00
_cell.angle_gamma   90.00
#
_symmetry.space_group_name_H-M   'P 1'
#
loop_
_entity.id
_entity.type
_entity.pdbx_description
1 polymer ?
#
loop_
_entity_poly.entity_id
_entity_poly.type
_entity_poly.pdbx_seq_one_letter_code
_entity_poly.pdbx_strand_id
1 'polypeptide(L)'
;MKCYQILFSPTGGTEKVAAAITQNWPGVQTIDLSSTSTDFASFFIESGSLVLVAMPSFGDVAPQLAIDRFAQINGNRAKCVLVAVYGNRAYGSTLVQMEDTANAAGFQVIAAISAIAEHSIIHEYAAGRPNAE
;
A
#
# COMPACT_ATOMS: atom_id res chain seq x y z
N MET A 1 -9.75 17.28 -0.12
CA MET A 1 -9.05 16.09 -0.60
C MET A 1 -9.45 14.90 0.25
N LYS A 2 -9.85 13.80 -0.38
CA LYS A 2 -10.15 12.58 0.36
C LYS A 2 -8.90 11.76 0.54
N CYS A 3 -8.83 11.06 1.66
CA CYS A 3 -7.70 10.19 1.98
C CYS A 3 -8.22 8.79 2.25
N TYR A 4 -7.51 7.80 1.71
CA TYR A 4 -7.84 6.39 1.88
C TYR A 4 -6.61 5.63 2.33
N GLN A 5 -6.82 4.54 3.07
CA GLN A 5 -5.76 3.56 3.26
C GLN A 5 -6.29 2.20 2.86
N ILE A 6 -5.57 1.54 1.98
CA ILE A 6 -5.88 0.20 1.50
C ILE A 6 -4.89 -0.72 2.19
N LEU A 7 -5.38 -1.60 3.06
CA LEU A 7 -4.53 -2.39 3.95
C LEU A 7 -4.76 -3.87 3.80
N PHE A 8 -3.68 -4.63 3.89
CA PHE A 8 -3.74 -6.05 4.17
C PHE A 8 -2.89 -6.29 5.42
N SER A 9 -3.53 -6.57 6.55
CA SER A 9 -2.82 -6.65 7.84
C SER A 9 -3.32 -7.84 8.65
N PRO A 10 -2.93 -9.06 8.28
CA PRO A 10 -3.44 -10.25 8.95
C PRO A 10 -2.97 -10.37 10.41
N THR A 11 -1.84 -9.77 10.78
CA THR A 11 -1.31 -9.87 12.14
C THR A 11 -1.20 -8.53 12.86
N GLY A 12 -1.62 -7.43 12.22
CA GLY A 12 -1.64 -6.12 12.86
C GLY A 12 -0.39 -5.28 12.66
N GLY A 13 0.72 -5.87 12.21
CA GLY A 13 1.96 -5.11 12.03
C GLY A 13 1.88 -4.06 10.93
N THR A 14 1.28 -4.43 9.81
CA THR A 14 1.08 -3.51 8.70
C THR A 14 0.18 -2.35 9.10
N GLU A 15 -0.88 -2.65 9.84
CA GLU A 15 -1.82 -1.64 10.31
C GLU A 15 -1.13 -0.61 11.20
N LYS A 16 -0.23 -1.05 12.08
CA LYS A 16 0.50 -0.13 12.94
C LYS A 16 1.37 0.83 12.14
N VAL A 17 2.07 0.31 11.14
CA VAL A 17 2.91 1.14 10.29
C VAL A 17 2.06 2.14 9.51
N ALA A 18 0.95 1.67 8.95
CA ALA A 18 0.04 2.53 8.20
C ALA A 18 -0.51 3.65 9.09
N ALA A 19 -0.91 3.32 10.33
CA ALA A 19 -1.44 4.31 11.27
C ALA A 19 -0.41 5.38 11.59
N ALA A 20 0.86 4.99 11.74
CA ALA A 20 1.92 5.95 12.02
C ALA A 20 2.11 6.94 10.86
N ILE A 21 1.97 6.45 9.62
CA ILE A 21 2.14 7.31 8.44
C ILE A 21 0.94 8.23 8.26
N THR A 22 -0.28 7.72 8.48
CA THR A 22 -1.50 8.46 8.19
C THR A 22 -2.03 9.24 9.38
N GLN A 23 -1.32 9.27 10.51
CA GLN A 23 -1.85 9.86 11.75
C GLN A 23 -2.28 11.32 11.60
N ASN A 24 -1.66 12.06 10.69
CA ASN A 24 -2.01 13.46 10.46
C ASN A 24 -2.80 13.68 9.17
N TRP A 25 -3.20 12.61 8.49
CA TRP A 25 -4.01 12.73 7.29
C TRP A 25 -5.47 12.95 7.68
N PRO A 26 -6.19 13.86 7.02
CA PRO A 26 -7.58 14.14 7.41
C PRO A 26 -8.53 13.03 6.94
N GLY A 27 -9.38 12.58 7.85
CA GLY A 27 -10.53 11.74 7.53
C GLY A 27 -10.23 10.48 6.72
N VAL A 28 -9.20 9.72 7.10
CA VAL A 28 -8.79 8.54 6.36
C VAL A 28 -9.88 7.46 6.38
N GLN A 29 -10.28 6.99 5.20
CA GLN A 29 -11.18 5.87 5.05
C GLN A 29 -10.36 4.60 4.77
N THR A 30 -10.74 3.50 5.42
CA THR A 30 -9.98 2.25 5.30
C THR A 30 -10.70 1.26 4.39
N ILE A 31 -9.94 0.69 3.46
CA ILE A 31 -10.37 -0.46 2.65
C ILE A 31 -9.53 -1.64 3.09
N ASP A 32 -10.17 -2.65 3.67
CA ASP A 32 -9.51 -3.81 4.25
C ASP A 32 -9.45 -4.93 3.23
N LEU A 33 -8.25 -5.19 2.72
CA LEU A 33 -8.06 -6.24 1.71
C LEU A 33 -8.22 -7.65 2.26
N SER A 34 -8.27 -7.81 3.59
CA SER A 34 -8.47 -9.13 4.17
C SER A 34 -9.95 -9.54 4.23
N SER A 35 -10.86 -8.61 3.95
CA SER A 35 -12.30 -8.89 3.98
C SER A 35 -12.67 -9.92 2.91
N THR A 36 -13.45 -10.92 3.30
CA THR A 36 -13.89 -11.97 2.37
C THR A 36 -15.23 -11.68 1.72
N SER A 37 -15.93 -10.63 2.19
CA SER A 37 -17.27 -10.30 1.71
C SER A 37 -17.32 -9.00 0.91
N THR A 38 -16.19 -8.34 0.70
CA THR A 38 -16.14 -7.05 0.05
C THR A 38 -15.96 -7.23 -1.46
N ASP A 39 -16.73 -6.46 -2.23
CA ASP A 39 -16.52 -6.38 -3.68
C ASP A 39 -15.57 -5.22 -3.94
N PHE A 40 -14.29 -5.53 -4.14
CA PHE A 40 -13.27 -4.50 -4.31
C PHE A 40 -13.43 -3.72 -5.60
N ALA A 41 -14.04 -4.31 -6.62
CA ALA A 41 -14.27 -3.61 -7.88
C ALA A 41 -15.33 -2.51 -7.75
N SER A 42 -16.12 -2.52 -6.67
CA SER A 42 -17.19 -1.54 -6.47
C SER A 42 -16.72 -0.23 -5.84
N PHE A 43 -15.48 -0.17 -5.35
CA PHE A 43 -14.98 1.05 -4.73
C PHE A 43 -14.76 2.14 -5.76
N PHE A 44 -15.18 3.34 -5.42
CA PHE A 44 -14.95 4.53 -6.23
C PHE A 44 -13.95 5.43 -5.53
N ILE A 45 -12.75 5.50 -6.07
CA ILE A 45 -11.70 6.38 -5.57
C ILE A 45 -11.81 7.69 -6.35
N GLU A 46 -12.03 8.79 -5.66
CA GLU A 46 -12.16 10.08 -6.34
C GLU A 46 -10.80 10.53 -6.87
N SER A 47 -10.80 11.09 -8.07
CA SER A 47 -9.61 11.70 -8.64
C SER A 47 -9.16 12.84 -7.72
N GLY A 48 -7.86 12.96 -7.50
CA GLY A 48 -7.32 13.97 -6.60
C GLY A 48 -7.21 13.48 -5.16
N SER A 49 -7.64 12.26 -4.86
CA SER A 49 -7.49 11.67 -3.53
C SER A 49 -6.04 11.29 -3.27
N LEU A 50 -5.71 11.12 -2.00
CA LEU A 50 -4.42 10.59 -1.57
C LEU A 50 -4.67 9.23 -0.94
N VAL A 51 -3.96 8.21 -1.43
CA VAL A 51 -4.20 6.82 -1.05
C VAL A 51 -2.90 6.20 -0.54
N LEU A 52 -2.96 5.62 0.66
CA LEU A 52 -1.88 4.79 1.16
C LEU A 52 -2.24 3.34 0.89
N VAL A 53 -1.30 2.56 0.34
CA VAL A 53 -1.49 1.13 0.17
C VAL A 53 -0.40 0.42 0.96
N ALA A 54 -0.78 -0.37 1.94
CA ALA A 54 0.18 -1.04 2.81
C ALA A 54 -0.12 -2.53 2.89
N MET A 55 0.92 -3.34 2.75
CA MET A 55 0.81 -4.79 2.90
C MET A 55 2.15 -5.35 3.37
N PRO A 56 2.13 -6.53 4.00
CA PRO A 56 3.37 -7.15 4.46
C PRO A 56 4.11 -7.80 3.30
N SER A 57 5.42 -7.95 3.49
CA SER A 57 6.24 -8.74 2.59
C SER A 57 6.47 -10.10 3.26
N PHE A 58 6.09 -11.18 2.60
CA PHE A 58 6.33 -12.54 3.07
C PHE A 58 7.51 -13.08 2.31
N GLY A 59 8.66 -13.17 3.01
CA GLY A 59 9.91 -13.37 2.31
C GLY A 59 10.21 -12.16 1.46
N ASP A 60 10.22 -12.32 0.16
CA ASP A 60 10.55 -11.24 -0.76
C ASP A 60 9.40 -10.93 -1.72
N VAL A 61 8.19 -11.38 -1.38
CA VAL A 61 7.03 -11.20 -2.26
C VAL A 61 5.84 -10.67 -1.48
N ALA A 62 4.97 -9.94 -2.17
CA ALA A 62 3.71 -9.51 -1.60
C ALA A 62 2.75 -10.70 -1.52
N PRO A 63 1.82 -10.69 -0.56
CA PRO A 63 0.79 -11.74 -0.51
C PRO A 63 -0.06 -11.67 -1.78
N GLN A 64 -0.16 -12.80 -2.48
CA GLN A 64 -0.87 -12.83 -3.75
C GLN A 64 -2.33 -12.41 -3.60
N LEU A 65 -2.97 -12.82 -2.50
CA LEU A 65 -4.35 -12.45 -2.23
C LEU A 65 -4.51 -10.93 -2.15
N ALA A 66 -3.58 -10.26 -1.47
CA ALA A 66 -3.62 -8.81 -1.34
C ALA A 66 -3.42 -8.13 -2.70
N ILE A 67 -2.47 -8.62 -3.47
CA ILE A 67 -2.21 -8.09 -4.82
C ILE A 67 -3.42 -8.25 -5.71
N ASP A 68 -4.06 -9.43 -5.69
CA ASP A 68 -5.22 -9.69 -6.54
C ASP A 68 -6.39 -8.78 -6.19
N ARG A 69 -6.62 -8.56 -4.91
CA ARG A 69 -7.72 -7.70 -4.46
C ARG A 69 -7.43 -6.23 -4.72
N PHE A 70 -6.20 -5.81 -4.47
CA PHE A 70 -5.77 -4.45 -4.77
C PHE A 70 -5.94 -4.14 -6.26
N ALA A 71 -5.62 -5.10 -7.12
CA ALA A 71 -5.72 -4.93 -8.56
C ALA A 71 -7.16 -4.67 -9.03
N GLN A 72 -8.17 -5.04 -8.24
CA GLN A 72 -9.57 -4.82 -8.61
C GLN A 72 -10.04 -3.40 -8.35
N ILE A 73 -9.34 -2.64 -7.51
CA ILE A 73 -9.76 -1.29 -7.14
C ILE A 73 -9.30 -0.33 -8.23
N ASN A 74 -10.26 0.42 -8.79
CA ASN A 74 -9.92 1.41 -9.82
C ASN A 74 -9.36 2.66 -9.15
N GLY A 75 -8.10 2.95 -9.41
CA GLY A 75 -7.41 4.06 -8.77
C GLY A 75 -7.83 5.44 -9.26
N ASN A 76 -8.41 5.51 -10.45
CA ASN A 76 -8.96 6.76 -10.99
C ASN A 76 -7.94 7.91 -10.94
N ARG A 77 -6.66 7.60 -11.19
CA ARG A 77 -5.54 8.54 -11.22
C ARG A 77 -5.25 9.19 -9.86
N ALA A 78 -5.75 8.63 -8.76
CA ALA A 78 -5.46 9.13 -7.43
C ALA A 78 -3.97 8.93 -7.12
N LYS A 79 -3.40 9.86 -6.36
CA LYS A 79 -2.01 9.75 -5.91
C LYS A 79 -1.90 8.66 -4.86
N CYS A 80 -0.84 7.87 -4.96
CA CYS A 80 -0.71 6.67 -4.17
C CYS A 80 0.67 6.58 -3.55
N VAL A 81 0.70 6.27 -2.24
CA VAL A 81 1.92 5.99 -1.49
C VAL A 81 1.91 4.51 -1.17
N LEU A 82 2.94 3.79 -1.59
CA LEU A 82 3.04 2.36 -1.37
C LEU A 82 3.90 2.08 -0.15
N VAL A 83 3.48 1.13 0.67
CA VAL A 83 4.22 0.74 1.88
C VAL A 83 4.31 -0.78 1.92
N ALA A 84 5.53 -1.30 1.89
CA ALA A 84 5.79 -2.71 2.12
C ALA A 84 6.39 -2.87 3.51
N VAL A 85 5.77 -3.73 4.32
CA VAL A 85 6.18 -3.90 5.72
C VAL A 85 6.89 -5.24 5.86
N TYR A 86 8.13 -5.19 6.29
CA TYR A 86 9.01 -6.36 6.42
C TYR A 86 9.19 -6.70 7.90
N GLY A 87 9.49 -7.97 8.18
CA GLY A 87 9.75 -8.40 9.54
C GLY A 87 11.10 -7.90 10.07
N ASN A 88 12.17 -8.18 9.35
CA ASN A 88 13.51 -7.81 9.83
C ASN A 88 14.44 -7.35 8.72
N ARG A 89 14.06 -7.46 7.47
CA ARG A 89 14.92 -7.10 6.34
C ARG A 89 14.05 -6.68 5.16
N ALA A 90 14.43 -5.58 4.51
CA ALA A 90 13.68 -5.04 3.39
C ALA A 90 14.33 -5.41 2.07
N TYR A 91 13.52 -5.89 1.14
CA TYR A 91 13.93 -6.15 -0.24
C TYR A 91 13.01 -5.35 -1.15
N GLY A 92 13.49 -5.05 -2.35
CA GLY A 92 12.75 -4.19 -3.27
C GLY A 92 11.63 -4.87 -4.04
N SER A 93 11.61 -6.20 -4.15
CA SER A 93 10.67 -6.84 -5.08
C SER A 93 9.22 -6.74 -4.66
N THR A 94 8.91 -6.68 -3.36
CA THR A 94 7.53 -6.46 -2.93
C THR A 94 7.02 -5.09 -3.38
N LEU A 95 7.83 -4.04 -3.22
CA LEU A 95 7.45 -2.71 -3.69
C LEU A 95 7.30 -2.66 -5.20
N VAL A 96 8.14 -3.38 -5.94
CA VAL A 96 8.03 -3.46 -7.40
C VAL A 96 6.70 -4.10 -7.80
N GLN A 97 6.32 -5.19 -7.14
CA GLN A 97 5.03 -5.83 -7.40
C GLN A 97 3.86 -4.87 -7.11
N MET A 98 3.94 -4.15 -6.00
CA MET A 98 2.90 -3.20 -5.62
C MET A 98 2.81 -2.06 -6.64
N GLU A 99 3.95 -1.56 -7.10
CA GLU A 99 3.99 -0.47 -8.06
C GLU A 99 3.38 -0.91 -9.40
N ASP A 100 3.76 -2.09 -9.87
CA ASP A 100 3.21 -2.61 -11.12
C ASP A 100 1.69 -2.76 -11.03
N THR A 101 1.20 -3.26 -9.89
CA THR A 101 -0.23 -3.44 -9.68
C THR A 101 -0.94 -2.10 -9.60
N ALA A 102 -0.37 -1.14 -8.87
CA ALA A 102 -0.97 0.18 -8.72
C ALA A 102 -1.06 0.91 -10.06
N ASN A 103 0.01 0.85 -10.86
CA ASN A 103 0.00 1.48 -12.17
C ASN A 103 -1.04 0.85 -13.08
N ALA A 104 -1.15 -0.47 -13.08
CA ALA A 104 -2.14 -1.17 -13.89
C ALA A 104 -3.57 -0.85 -13.44
N ALA A 105 -3.77 -0.60 -12.15
CA ALA A 105 -5.09 -0.27 -11.61
C ALA A 105 -5.45 1.21 -11.76
N GLY A 106 -4.56 2.02 -12.32
CA GLY A 106 -4.85 3.41 -12.61
C GLY A 106 -4.45 4.40 -11.54
N PHE A 107 -3.70 3.99 -10.52
CA PHE A 107 -3.16 4.91 -9.53
C PHE A 107 -1.93 5.62 -10.07
N GLN A 108 -1.66 6.79 -9.52
CA GLN A 108 -0.42 7.53 -9.80
C GLN A 108 0.50 7.35 -8.58
N VAL A 109 1.51 6.53 -8.70
CA VAL A 109 2.44 6.26 -7.59
C VAL A 109 3.37 7.46 -7.41
N ILE A 110 3.34 8.05 -6.22
CA ILE A 110 4.17 9.23 -5.92
C ILE A 110 5.28 8.93 -4.91
N ALA A 111 5.18 7.82 -4.19
CA ALA A 111 6.21 7.42 -3.23
C ALA A 111 6.09 5.94 -2.93
N ALA A 112 7.19 5.34 -2.57
CA ALA A 112 7.24 3.96 -2.15
C ALA A 112 8.12 3.88 -0.90
N ILE A 113 7.62 3.21 0.12
CA ILE A 113 8.24 3.15 1.43
C ILE A 113 8.43 1.69 1.82
N SER A 114 9.62 1.34 2.29
CA SER A 114 9.81 0.06 2.97
C SER A 114 9.93 0.32 4.46
N ALA A 115 9.20 -0.45 5.26
CA ALA A 115 9.18 -0.28 6.70
C ALA A 115 9.55 -1.61 7.35
N ILE A 116 10.38 -1.53 8.38
CA ILE A 116 10.73 -2.69 9.18
C ILE A 116 9.85 -2.62 10.44
N ALA A 117 8.87 -3.51 10.50
CA ALA A 117 7.84 -3.42 11.57
C ALA A 117 8.45 -3.52 12.96
N GLU A 118 9.43 -4.41 13.11
CA GLU A 118 10.03 -4.69 14.42
C GLU A 118 10.74 -3.48 15.00
N HIS A 119 11.34 -2.66 14.14
CA HIS A 119 12.14 -1.52 14.59
C HIS A 119 11.54 -0.19 14.21
N SER A 120 10.39 -0.19 13.54
CA SER A 120 9.73 1.02 13.07
C SER A 120 10.63 1.88 12.18
N ILE A 121 11.57 1.24 11.48
CA ILE A 121 12.48 1.94 10.57
C ILE A 121 11.79 2.05 9.20
N ILE A 122 11.76 3.28 8.68
CA ILE A 122 11.12 3.56 7.41
C ILE A 122 12.18 4.07 6.42
N HIS A 123 12.23 3.43 5.26
CA HIS A 123 13.09 3.85 4.16
C HIS A 123 12.20 4.26 3.00
N GLU A 124 12.32 5.51 2.58
CA GLU A 124 11.50 6.06 1.51
C GLU A 124 12.29 6.07 0.20
N TYR A 125 11.63 5.62 -0.87
CA TYR A 125 12.21 5.60 -2.20
C TYR A 125 11.50 6.62 -3.08
N ALA A 126 12.17 7.04 -4.14
CA ALA A 126 11.57 7.95 -5.10
C ALA A 126 10.40 7.30 -5.81
N ALA A 127 9.48 8.13 -6.31
CA ALA A 127 8.39 7.65 -7.12
C ALA A 127 8.92 6.98 -8.39
N GLY A 128 8.15 6.05 -8.89
CA GLY A 128 8.59 5.22 -9.99
C GLY A 128 9.36 4.05 -9.45
N ARG A 129 10.11 3.38 -10.29
CA ARG A 129 10.81 2.19 -9.86
C ARG A 129 12.01 2.58 -9.02
N PRO A 130 12.11 2.10 -7.75
CA PRO A 130 13.25 2.45 -6.92
C PRO A 130 14.53 1.90 -7.51
N ASN A 131 15.60 2.67 -7.38
CA ASN A 131 16.90 2.15 -7.72
C ASN A 131 17.32 1.14 -6.66
N ALA A 132 18.14 0.18 -7.08
CA ALA A 132 18.69 -0.76 -6.12
C ALA A 132 19.72 -0.03 -5.28
N GLU A 133 19.43 0.16 -4.04
CA GLU A 133 20.38 0.78 -3.12
C GLU A 133 20.76 -0.18 -2.09
#